data_d8eca587ac45baa3a9eda78388799b43
#
_entry.id   d8eca587ac45baa3a9eda78388799b43
#
_cell.length_a   1.000
_cell.length_b   1.000
_cell.length_c   1.000
_cell.angle_alpha   90.00
_cell.angle_beta   90.00
_cell.angle_gamma   90.00
#
_symmetry.space_group_name_H-M   'P 1'
#
loop_
_entity.id
_entity.type
_entity.pdbx_description
1 polymer ?
#
loop_
_entity_poly.entity_id
_entity_poly.type
_entity_poly.pdbx_seq_one_letter_code
_entity_poly.pdbx_strand_id
1 'polypeptide(L)'
;MRLEVRQELHLSKDVTVVGHVGRFNRQKNHEFLLEVYRKYVQEFNPTAHLLLVGTGELQKAIQKKVQQFRLTDQVHLLGGRPDVNRLLQAMDLFLFPSFMEGLSVSMVEAQCAGLPCVVSDRIPREAALTDQVSFLSLETAPRQWACEIERVRCMASRRTGYYQQIADAGYDIVKNAEWLQNC
;
A
#
# COMPACT_ATOMS: atom_id res chain seq x y z
N MET A 1 4.63 9.09 -16.17
CA MET A 1 4.58 9.10 -14.69
C MET A 1 5.09 7.80 -14.05
N ARG A 2 4.48 6.61 -14.25
CA ARG A 2 4.94 5.35 -13.60
C ARG A 2 6.43 5.03 -13.87
N LEU A 3 6.86 5.05 -15.14
CA LEU A 3 8.24 4.73 -15.51
C LEU A 3 9.24 5.78 -14.98
N GLU A 4 8.89 7.04 -15.00
CA GLU A 4 9.70 8.14 -14.47
C GLU A 4 9.95 7.95 -12.96
N VAL A 5 8.89 7.71 -12.19
CA VAL A 5 9.02 7.49 -10.74
C VAL A 5 9.83 6.23 -10.44
N ARG A 6 9.67 5.17 -11.22
CA ARG A 6 10.50 3.97 -11.06
C ARG A 6 11.98 4.25 -11.36
N GLN A 7 12.27 5.05 -12.39
CA GLN A 7 13.65 5.47 -12.69
C GLN A 7 14.25 6.32 -11.55
N GLU A 8 13.48 7.28 -11.02
CA GLU A 8 13.88 8.09 -9.86
C GLU A 8 14.22 7.23 -8.63
N LEU A 9 13.51 6.12 -8.45
CA LEU A 9 13.72 5.18 -7.35
C LEU A 9 14.70 4.03 -7.69
N HIS A 10 15.34 4.08 -8.85
CA HIS A 10 16.24 3.03 -9.35
C HIS A 10 15.58 1.63 -9.44
N LEU A 11 14.28 1.58 -9.73
CA LEU A 11 13.50 0.35 -9.89
C LEU A 11 13.38 -0.02 -11.35
N SER A 12 13.61 -1.29 -11.69
CA SER A 12 13.35 -1.80 -13.04
C SER A 12 11.85 -1.72 -13.35
N LYS A 13 11.53 -1.56 -14.64
CA LYS A 13 10.14 -1.53 -15.13
C LYS A 13 9.38 -2.85 -14.88
N ASP A 14 10.10 -3.97 -14.81
CA ASP A 14 9.55 -5.32 -14.77
C ASP A 14 9.46 -5.92 -13.35
N VAL A 15 10.04 -5.24 -12.34
CA VAL A 15 9.94 -5.72 -10.95
C VAL A 15 8.58 -5.44 -10.36
N THR A 16 8.12 -6.32 -9.49
CA THR A 16 6.92 -6.09 -8.67
C THR A 16 7.24 -5.14 -7.53
N VAL A 17 6.39 -4.14 -7.32
CA VAL A 17 6.55 -3.15 -6.28
C VAL A 17 5.34 -3.18 -5.35
N VAL A 18 5.55 -3.69 -4.14
CA VAL A 18 4.58 -3.61 -3.04
C VAL A 18 4.70 -2.23 -2.39
N GLY A 19 3.60 -1.60 -2.04
CA GLY A 19 3.59 -0.29 -1.42
C GLY A 19 2.86 -0.24 -0.10
N HIS A 20 3.32 0.65 0.77
CA HIS A 20 2.62 1.05 1.99
C HIS A 20 2.83 2.54 2.24
N VAL A 21 1.77 3.24 2.60
CA VAL A 21 1.79 4.66 2.96
C VAL A 21 1.14 4.84 4.32
N GLY A 22 1.89 5.36 5.29
CA GLY A 22 1.36 5.58 6.63
C GLY A 22 2.42 5.98 7.65
N ARG A 23 1.96 6.52 8.78
CA ARG A 23 2.84 6.86 9.89
C ARG A 23 3.49 5.61 10.48
N PHE A 24 4.77 5.66 10.77
CA PHE A 24 5.52 4.54 11.38
C PHE A 24 5.24 4.45 12.87
N ASN A 25 4.04 3.96 13.20
CA ASN A 25 3.52 3.77 14.54
C ASN A 25 2.96 2.34 14.71
N ARG A 26 2.56 2.01 15.93
CA ARG A 26 2.00 0.69 16.25
C ARG A 26 0.74 0.37 15.44
N GLN A 27 -0.12 1.37 15.20
CA GLN A 27 -1.40 1.20 14.49
C GLN A 27 -1.22 0.61 13.08
N LYS A 28 -0.20 1.06 12.33
CA LYS A 28 0.08 0.64 10.94
C LYS A 28 0.74 -0.74 10.82
N ASN A 29 1.18 -1.33 11.95
CA ASN A 29 1.65 -2.72 12.02
C ASN A 29 2.76 -3.09 11.02
N HIS A 30 3.76 -2.21 10.90
CA HIS A 30 4.90 -2.44 9.99
C HIS A 30 5.70 -3.69 10.32
N GLU A 31 5.64 -4.16 11.56
CA GLU A 31 6.30 -5.38 11.97
C GLU A 31 5.73 -6.59 11.22
N PHE A 32 4.42 -6.77 11.27
CA PHE A 32 3.71 -7.83 10.54
C PHE A 32 3.84 -7.64 9.02
N LEU A 33 3.76 -6.39 8.53
CA LEU A 33 3.97 -6.07 7.12
C LEU A 33 5.32 -6.61 6.62
N LEU A 34 6.39 -6.41 7.36
CA LEU A 34 7.73 -6.93 7.01
C LEU A 34 7.79 -8.46 7.06
N GLU A 35 7.07 -9.11 7.97
CA GLU A 35 6.98 -10.57 8.03
C GLU A 35 6.26 -11.15 6.80
N VAL A 36 5.15 -10.53 6.41
CA VAL A 36 4.42 -10.86 5.18
C VAL A 36 5.31 -10.66 3.96
N TYR A 37 5.95 -9.50 3.86
CA TYR A 37 6.82 -9.19 2.72
C TYR A 37 8.02 -10.14 2.63
N ARG A 38 8.65 -10.48 3.76
CA ARG A 38 9.73 -11.48 3.81
C ARG A 38 9.26 -12.83 3.26
N LYS A 39 8.06 -13.27 3.65
CA LYS A 39 7.47 -14.51 3.12
C LYS A 39 7.21 -14.41 1.63
N TYR A 40 6.73 -13.27 1.17
CA TYR A 40 6.46 -13.03 -0.24
C TYR A 40 7.72 -13.14 -1.11
N VAL A 41 8.82 -12.50 -0.72
CA VAL A 41 10.07 -12.58 -1.50
C VAL A 41 10.74 -13.95 -1.41
N GLN A 42 10.58 -14.65 -0.30
CA GLN A 42 11.17 -15.98 -0.13
C GLN A 42 10.45 -17.07 -0.93
N GLU A 43 9.13 -17.01 -1.04
CA GLU A 43 8.32 -18.11 -1.57
C GLU A 43 7.71 -17.82 -2.96
N PHE A 44 7.53 -16.54 -3.34
CA PHE A 44 6.79 -16.17 -4.56
C PHE A 44 7.59 -15.30 -5.52
N ASN A 45 8.17 -14.20 -5.07
CA ASN A 45 8.82 -13.24 -5.96
C ASN A 45 10.10 -12.66 -5.36
N PRO A 46 11.25 -13.32 -5.56
CA PRO A 46 12.53 -12.91 -4.97
C PRO A 46 13.07 -11.58 -5.50
N THR A 47 12.52 -11.04 -6.59
CA THR A 47 12.93 -9.75 -7.19
C THR A 47 11.97 -8.61 -6.85
N ALA A 48 10.95 -8.85 -6.03
CA ALA A 48 10.02 -7.81 -5.62
C ALA A 48 10.69 -6.74 -4.76
N HIS A 49 10.17 -5.51 -4.82
CA HIS A 49 10.58 -4.39 -3.96
C HIS A 49 9.40 -3.94 -3.09
N LEU A 50 9.73 -3.35 -1.94
CA LEU A 50 8.77 -2.75 -1.00
C LEU A 50 9.09 -1.27 -0.81
N LEU A 51 8.09 -0.41 -1.06
CA LEU A 51 8.16 1.01 -0.76
C LEU A 51 7.40 1.32 0.53
N LEU A 52 8.09 1.84 1.53
CA LEU A 52 7.51 2.32 2.79
C LEU A 52 7.58 3.84 2.82
N VAL A 53 6.41 4.49 2.71
CA VAL A 53 6.29 5.96 2.67
C VAL A 53 5.69 6.44 3.98
N GLY A 54 6.41 7.33 4.67
CA GLY A 54 6.00 7.91 5.94
C GLY A 54 7.16 8.03 6.92
N THR A 55 6.85 8.61 8.07
CA THR A 55 7.77 8.76 9.21
C THR A 55 7.04 8.41 10.50
N GLY A 56 7.75 8.23 11.60
CA GLY A 56 7.15 8.00 12.91
C GLY A 56 8.14 7.42 13.91
N GLU A 57 7.65 7.23 15.13
CA GLU A 57 8.44 6.81 16.28
C GLU A 57 9.08 5.42 16.12
N LEU A 58 8.49 4.55 15.29
CA LEU A 58 9.01 3.20 15.05
C LEU A 58 10.02 3.11 13.90
N GLN A 59 10.39 4.22 13.24
CA GLN A 59 11.26 4.20 12.06
C GLN A 59 12.58 3.46 12.30
N LYS A 60 13.25 3.70 13.43
CA LYS A 60 14.52 3.01 13.77
C LYS A 60 14.32 1.50 13.99
N ALA A 61 13.21 1.11 14.62
CA ALA A 61 12.87 -0.29 14.85
C ALA A 61 12.60 -1.03 13.53
N ILE A 62 11.84 -0.39 12.65
CA ILE A 62 11.55 -0.91 11.30
C ILE A 62 12.84 -1.09 10.49
N GLN A 63 13.71 -0.08 10.48
CA GLN A 63 15.01 -0.15 9.80
C GLN A 63 15.88 -1.29 10.32
N LYS A 64 15.93 -1.48 11.64
CA LYS A 64 16.65 -2.60 12.25
C LYS A 64 16.05 -3.95 11.84
N LYS A 65 14.72 -4.08 11.78
CA LYS A 65 14.03 -5.31 11.36
C LYS A 65 14.29 -5.62 9.87
N VAL A 66 14.33 -4.62 9.00
CA VAL A 66 14.73 -4.76 7.59
C VAL A 66 16.12 -5.38 7.48
N GLN A 67 17.09 -4.87 8.25
CA GLN A 67 18.45 -5.41 8.29
C GLN A 67 18.48 -6.86 8.83
N GLN A 68 17.76 -7.14 9.91
CA GLN A 68 17.68 -8.50 10.49
C GLN A 68 17.09 -9.51 9.50
N PHE A 69 16.13 -9.08 8.67
CA PHE A 69 15.55 -9.93 7.63
C PHE A 69 16.39 -10.00 6.36
N ARG A 70 17.50 -9.25 6.27
CA ARG A 70 18.37 -9.14 5.08
C ARG A 70 17.62 -8.64 3.84
N LEU A 71 16.75 -7.65 4.04
CA LEU A 71 15.90 -7.07 2.99
C LEU A 71 16.35 -5.65 2.59
N THR A 72 17.57 -5.25 2.93
CA THR A 72 18.07 -3.88 2.76
C THR A 72 18.05 -3.43 1.29
N ASP A 73 18.32 -4.33 0.35
CA ASP A 73 18.36 -4.01 -1.08
C ASP A 73 16.96 -3.93 -1.71
N GLN A 74 15.94 -4.46 -1.04
CA GLN A 74 14.59 -4.57 -1.57
C GLN A 74 13.57 -3.67 -0.87
N VAL A 75 13.87 -3.19 0.35
CA VAL A 75 12.97 -2.32 1.13
C VAL A 75 13.47 -0.88 1.12
N HIS A 76 12.67 0.00 0.55
CA HIS A 76 12.95 1.42 0.41
C HIS A 76 12.16 2.23 1.44
N LEU A 77 12.85 2.78 2.43
CA LEU A 77 12.28 3.70 3.43
C LEU A 77 12.37 5.13 2.87
N LEU A 78 11.27 5.64 2.29
CA LEU A 78 11.27 6.90 1.53
C LEU A 78 11.04 8.15 2.40
N GLY A 79 10.78 7.96 3.71
CA GLY A 79 10.45 9.07 4.59
C GLY A 79 9.10 9.70 4.31
N GLY A 80 8.85 10.88 4.87
CA GLY A 80 7.66 11.67 4.58
C GLY A 80 7.78 12.31 3.19
N ARG A 81 6.77 12.07 2.33
CA ARG A 81 6.75 12.54 0.94
C ARG A 81 5.47 13.34 0.66
N PRO A 82 5.54 14.52 0.03
CA PRO A 82 4.37 15.27 -0.41
C PRO A 82 3.76 14.75 -1.71
N ASP A 83 4.51 13.96 -2.48
CA ASP A 83 4.14 13.43 -3.80
C ASP A 83 3.67 11.96 -3.75
N VAL A 84 2.88 11.61 -2.73
CA VAL A 84 2.36 10.25 -2.53
C VAL A 84 1.60 9.74 -3.76
N ASN A 85 0.82 10.60 -4.40
CA ASN A 85 0.08 10.28 -5.62
C ASN A 85 0.99 9.81 -6.77
N ARG A 86 2.21 10.36 -6.90
CA ARG A 86 3.22 9.91 -7.87
C ARG A 86 3.81 8.56 -7.46
N LEU A 87 4.13 8.39 -6.17
CA LEU A 87 4.70 7.14 -5.64
C LEU A 87 3.73 5.96 -5.80
N LEU A 88 2.44 6.16 -5.59
CA LEU A 88 1.40 5.16 -5.82
C LEU A 88 1.38 4.67 -7.29
N GLN A 89 1.74 5.52 -8.25
CA GLN A 89 1.86 5.09 -9.64
C GLN A 89 3.02 4.11 -9.88
N ALA A 90 4.08 4.15 -9.09
CA ALA A 90 5.20 3.22 -9.19
C ALA A 90 4.89 1.82 -8.62
N MET A 91 3.93 1.72 -7.72
CA MET A 91 3.54 0.48 -7.02
C MET A 91 2.68 -0.43 -7.90
N ASP A 92 2.61 -1.71 -7.60
CA ASP A 92 1.74 -2.71 -8.24
C ASP A 92 0.59 -3.16 -7.36
N LEU A 93 0.77 -3.09 -6.06
CA LEU A 93 -0.25 -3.38 -5.06
C LEU A 93 0.02 -2.60 -3.77
N PHE A 94 -1.02 -2.44 -2.97
CA PHE A 94 -0.98 -1.75 -1.70
C PHE A 94 -1.21 -2.74 -0.55
N LEU A 95 -0.24 -2.83 0.39
CA LEU A 95 -0.31 -3.72 1.55
C LEU A 95 -0.59 -2.92 2.82
N PHE A 96 -1.70 -3.22 3.52
CA PHE A 96 -2.18 -2.38 4.60
C PHE A 96 -2.69 -3.20 5.81
N PRO A 97 -1.81 -3.84 6.59
CA PRO A 97 -2.17 -4.70 7.71
C PRO A 97 -2.37 -3.94 9.02
N SER A 98 -3.04 -2.79 8.97
CA SER A 98 -3.29 -1.94 10.14
C SER A 98 -4.17 -2.64 11.19
N PHE A 99 -3.90 -2.40 12.47
CA PHE A 99 -4.73 -2.89 13.57
C PHE A 99 -6.09 -2.21 13.65
N MET A 100 -6.17 -0.96 13.22
CA MET A 100 -7.40 -0.16 13.25
C MET A 100 -7.24 1.05 12.33
N GLU A 101 -8.30 1.38 11.61
CA GLU A 101 -8.42 2.62 10.84
C GLU A 101 -9.84 3.18 11.00
N GLY A 102 -9.92 4.51 11.01
CA GLY A 102 -11.15 5.18 10.61
C GLY A 102 -11.17 5.31 9.09
N LEU A 103 -11.35 6.50 8.57
CA LEU A 103 -11.13 6.77 7.15
C LEU A 103 -9.63 6.84 6.84
N SER A 104 -9.11 5.84 6.13
CA SER A 104 -7.70 5.85 5.71
C SER A 104 -7.55 6.53 4.35
N VAL A 105 -7.10 7.78 4.37
CA VAL A 105 -6.85 8.57 3.15
C VAL A 105 -5.89 7.83 2.21
N SER A 106 -4.80 7.26 2.75
CA SER A 106 -3.83 6.51 1.91
C SER A 106 -4.42 5.29 1.22
N MET A 107 -5.43 4.64 1.82
CA MET A 107 -6.15 3.53 1.19
C MET A 107 -7.09 4.03 0.08
N VAL A 108 -7.74 5.17 0.28
CA VAL A 108 -8.56 5.82 -0.76
C VAL A 108 -7.67 6.23 -1.94
N GLU A 109 -6.53 6.86 -1.68
CA GLU A 109 -5.56 7.25 -2.70
C GLU A 109 -5.02 6.04 -3.49
N ALA A 110 -4.72 4.93 -2.80
CA ALA A 110 -4.26 3.69 -3.44
C ALA A 110 -5.33 3.10 -4.38
N GLN A 111 -6.59 3.06 -3.95
CA GLN A 111 -7.72 2.62 -4.78
C GLN A 111 -7.95 3.58 -5.96
N CYS A 112 -7.87 4.89 -5.74
CA CYS A 112 -7.96 5.90 -6.81
C CYS A 112 -6.85 5.70 -7.86
N ALA A 113 -5.64 5.33 -7.43
CA ALA A 113 -4.54 4.98 -8.32
C ALA A 113 -4.72 3.62 -9.03
N GLY A 114 -5.82 2.91 -8.81
CA GLY A 114 -6.12 1.59 -9.41
C GLY A 114 -5.24 0.47 -8.86
N LEU A 115 -4.79 0.58 -7.62
CA LEU A 115 -4.00 -0.47 -6.97
C LEU A 115 -4.91 -1.53 -6.36
N PRO A 116 -4.66 -2.83 -6.59
CA PRO A 116 -5.20 -3.86 -5.73
C PRO A 116 -4.66 -3.66 -4.31
N CYS A 117 -5.56 -3.76 -3.33
CA CYS A 117 -5.26 -3.53 -1.92
C CYS A 117 -5.44 -4.82 -1.13
N VAL A 118 -4.40 -5.25 -0.40
CA VAL A 118 -4.47 -6.35 0.57
C VAL A 118 -4.44 -5.74 1.95
N VAL A 119 -5.55 -5.84 2.67
CA VAL A 119 -5.78 -5.07 3.89
C VAL A 119 -6.25 -5.97 5.04
N SER A 120 -6.10 -5.47 6.27
CA SER A 120 -6.60 -6.12 7.48
C SER A 120 -8.14 -6.11 7.53
N ASP A 121 -8.74 -7.18 8.05
CA ASP A 121 -10.18 -7.27 8.37
C ASP A 121 -10.60 -6.37 9.54
N ARG A 122 -9.64 -5.72 10.22
CA ARG A 122 -9.88 -4.68 11.24
C ARG A 122 -10.22 -3.31 10.62
N ILE A 123 -10.10 -3.17 9.31
CA ILE A 123 -10.49 -1.97 8.57
C ILE A 123 -11.98 -2.09 8.21
N PRO A 124 -12.77 -1.00 8.38
CA PRO A 124 -14.17 -1.02 8.01
C PRO A 124 -14.37 -1.40 6.54
N ARG A 125 -15.37 -2.24 6.25
CA ARG A 125 -15.67 -2.70 4.88
C ARG A 125 -16.06 -1.55 3.96
N GLU A 126 -16.62 -0.49 4.51
CA GLU A 126 -17.01 0.74 3.81
C GLU A 126 -15.81 1.49 3.22
N ALA A 127 -14.60 1.20 3.70
CA ALA A 127 -13.36 1.73 3.11
C ALA A 127 -12.99 1.06 1.78
N ALA A 128 -13.62 -0.06 1.42
CA ALA A 128 -13.47 -0.68 0.10
C ALA A 128 -14.38 0.01 -0.91
N LEU A 129 -13.84 1.01 -1.59
CA LEU A 129 -14.54 1.82 -2.60
C LEU A 129 -14.49 1.17 -3.99
N THR A 130 -13.69 0.12 -4.15
CA THR A 130 -13.51 -0.63 -5.40
C THR A 130 -13.57 -2.13 -5.12
N ASP A 131 -13.74 -2.92 -6.17
CA ASP A 131 -13.68 -4.39 -6.15
C ASP A 131 -12.25 -4.96 -6.00
N GLN A 132 -11.24 -4.07 -5.93
CA GLN A 132 -9.83 -4.44 -5.86
C GLN A 132 -9.31 -4.57 -4.41
N VAL A 133 -10.20 -4.71 -3.41
CA VAL A 133 -9.81 -4.79 -1.99
C VAL A 133 -10.03 -6.18 -1.43
N SER A 134 -8.95 -6.82 -1.00
CA SER A 134 -8.95 -8.12 -0.30
C SER A 134 -8.71 -7.92 1.19
N PHE A 135 -9.61 -8.45 2.01
CA PHE A 135 -9.52 -8.38 3.47
C PHE A 135 -9.03 -9.69 4.05
N LEU A 136 -7.99 -9.63 4.90
CA LEU A 136 -7.46 -10.79 5.63
C LEU A 136 -7.38 -10.52 7.12
N SER A 137 -7.57 -11.58 7.91
CA SER A 137 -7.39 -11.49 9.36
C SER A 137 -5.91 -11.36 9.73
N LEU A 138 -5.61 -10.51 10.70
CA LEU A 138 -4.28 -10.40 11.30
C LEU A 138 -3.88 -11.65 12.11
N GLU A 139 -4.83 -12.54 12.39
CA GLU A 139 -4.60 -13.81 13.07
C GLU A 139 -4.10 -14.89 12.09
N THR A 140 -4.23 -14.67 10.79
CA THR A 140 -3.69 -15.58 9.78
C THR A 140 -2.17 -15.43 9.65
N ALA A 141 -1.51 -16.55 9.33
CA ALA A 141 -0.06 -16.55 9.19
C ALA A 141 0.41 -15.60 8.07
N PRO A 142 1.58 -14.94 8.20
CA PRO A 142 2.16 -14.07 7.17
C PRO A 142 2.24 -14.72 5.78
N ARG A 143 2.40 -16.04 5.72
CA ARG A 143 2.42 -16.81 4.46
C ARG A 143 1.10 -16.71 3.70
N GLN A 144 -0.05 -16.71 4.39
CA GLN A 144 -1.37 -16.59 3.74
C GLN A 144 -1.56 -15.20 3.13
N TRP A 145 -1.08 -14.16 3.79
CA TRP A 145 -1.02 -12.81 3.23
C TRP A 145 -0.12 -12.74 1.99
N ALA A 146 1.04 -13.43 2.03
CA ALA A 146 1.94 -13.51 0.88
C ALA A 146 1.31 -14.25 -0.31
N CYS A 147 0.54 -15.33 -0.07
CA CYS A 147 -0.25 -16.00 -1.10
C CYS A 147 -1.30 -15.06 -1.72
N GLU A 148 -1.97 -14.25 -0.90
CA GLU A 148 -2.97 -13.30 -1.39
C GLU A 148 -2.33 -12.18 -2.20
N ILE A 149 -1.16 -11.66 -1.80
CA ILE A 149 -0.37 -10.71 -2.59
C ILE A 149 -0.11 -11.29 -3.99
N GLU A 150 0.36 -12.53 -4.07
CA GLU A 150 0.65 -13.16 -5.36
C GLU A 150 -0.63 -13.39 -6.17
N ARG A 151 -1.73 -13.83 -5.53
CA ARG A 151 -3.02 -14.02 -6.18
C ARG A 151 -3.51 -12.73 -6.84
N VAL A 152 -3.57 -11.62 -6.08
CA VAL A 152 -4.07 -10.34 -6.61
C VAL A 152 -3.13 -9.76 -7.67
N ARG A 153 -1.82 -9.94 -7.52
CA ARG A 153 -0.83 -9.55 -8.52
C ARG A 153 -1.06 -10.27 -9.86
N CYS A 154 -1.29 -11.58 -9.82
CA CYS A 154 -1.52 -12.39 -11.02
C CYS A 154 -2.86 -12.08 -11.69
N MET A 155 -3.87 -11.67 -10.92
CA MET A 155 -5.20 -11.33 -11.42
C MET A 155 -5.30 -9.88 -11.88
N ALA A 156 -4.37 -9.01 -11.48
CA ALA A 156 -4.39 -7.60 -11.85
C ALA A 156 -4.33 -7.46 -13.38
N SER A 157 -5.45 -7.10 -13.97
CA SER A 157 -5.56 -6.61 -15.34
C SER A 157 -4.91 -5.22 -15.44
N ARG A 158 -4.87 -4.62 -16.65
CA ARG A 158 -4.40 -3.23 -16.83
C ARG A 158 -5.10 -2.32 -15.82
N ARG A 159 -4.31 -1.50 -15.11
CA ARG A 159 -4.84 -0.47 -14.21
C ARG A 159 -5.87 0.38 -14.97
N THR A 160 -7.11 0.29 -14.53
CA THR A 160 -8.16 1.25 -14.86
C THR A 160 -8.23 2.26 -13.73
N GLY A 161 -8.27 3.54 -14.04
CA GLY A 161 -8.44 4.57 -12.99
C GLY A 161 -9.86 4.48 -12.41
N TYR A 162 -9.96 4.35 -11.11
CA TYR A 162 -11.25 4.33 -10.38
C TYR A 162 -11.68 5.72 -9.91
N TYR A 163 -11.10 6.79 -10.50
CA TYR A 163 -11.37 8.16 -10.08
C TYR A 163 -12.86 8.47 -10.00
N GLN A 164 -13.63 8.13 -11.05
CA GLN A 164 -15.05 8.44 -11.09
C GLN A 164 -15.82 7.71 -9.98
N GLN A 165 -15.57 6.43 -9.79
CA GLN A 165 -16.21 5.63 -8.73
C GLN A 165 -15.93 6.18 -7.34
N ILE A 166 -14.70 6.63 -7.08
CA ILE A 166 -14.27 7.21 -5.81
C ILE A 166 -14.85 8.61 -5.62
N ALA A 167 -14.91 9.41 -6.68
CA ALA A 167 -15.56 10.71 -6.66
C ALA A 167 -17.07 10.61 -6.37
N ASP A 168 -17.75 9.63 -6.98
CA ASP A 168 -19.19 9.36 -6.76
C ASP A 168 -19.47 8.81 -5.36
N ALA A 169 -18.50 8.15 -4.74
CA ALA A 169 -18.54 7.75 -3.34
C ALA A 169 -18.30 8.91 -2.34
N GLY A 170 -18.20 10.16 -2.82
CA GLY A 170 -18.08 11.34 -1.98
C GLY A 170 -16.63 11.76 -1.64
N TYR A 171 -15.63 11.24 -2.34
CA TYR A 171 -14.22 11.57 -2.08
C TYR A 171 -13.62 12.57 -3.09
N ASP A 172 -14.48 13.36 -3.77
CA ASP A 172 -14.06 14.49 -4.59
C ASP A 172 -14.01 15.78 -3.75
N ILE A 173 -12.81 16.25 -3.47
CA ILE A 173 -12.59 17.42 -2.61
C ILE A 173 -13.17 18.70 -3.23
N VAL A 174 -13.21 18.81 -4.56
CA VAL A 174 -13.78 20.00 -5.24
C VAL A 174 -15.28 20.03 -5.03
N LYS A 175 -15.98 18.93 -5.33
CA LYS A 175 -17.43 18.79 -5.09
C LYS A 175 -17.80 18.99 -3.63
N ASN A 176 -17.01 18.45 -2.72
CA ASN A 176 -17.25 18.58 -1.28
C ASN A 176 -17.05 20.02 -0.80
N ALA A 177 -16.04 20.73 -1.32
CA ALA A 177 -15.81 22.14 -1.00
C ALA A 177 -16.93 23.03 -1.55
N GLU A 178 -17.40 22.79 -2.78
CA GLU A 178 -18.54 23.51 -3.36
C GLU A 178 -19.84 23.27 -2.55
N TRP A 179 -20.08 22.03 -2.13
CA TRP A 179 -21.24 21.70 -1.29
C TRP A 179 -21.20 22.46 0.05
N LEU A 180 -20.03 22.49 0.72
CA LEU A 180 -19.86 23.21 2.00
C LEU A 180 -20.03 24.73 1.86
N GLN A 181 -19.70 25.31 0.70
CA GLN A 181 -19.89 26.75 0.45
C GLN A 181 -21.36 27.12 0.22
N ASN A 182 -22.19 26.16 -0.16
CA ASN A 182 -23.60 26.36 -0.47
C ASN A 182 -24.56 25.90 0.67
N CYS A 183 -24.03 25.46 1.81
CA CYS A 183 -24.77 25.18 3.04
C CYS A 183 -24.77 26.37 3.99
#